data_e2e53efe70ad0e4d7ba723aecd6ac657
#
_entry.id   e2e53efe70ad0e4d7ba723aecd6ac657
#
_cell.length_a   1.000
_cell.length_b   1.000
_cell.length_c   1.000
_cell.angle_alpha   90.00
_cell.angle_beta   90.00
_cell.angle_gamma   90.00
#
_symmetry.space_group_name_H-M   'P 1'
#
loop_
_entity.id
_entity.type
_entity.pdbx_description
1 polymer ?
#
loop_
_entity_poly.entity_id
_entity_poly.type
_entity_poly.pdbx_seq_one_letter_code
_entity_poly.pdbx_strand_id
1 'polypeptide(L)'
;PINLLDANIAFSQESIRAARSQVSQSRGTLGAFARNTIQPAWSANRVAFENTAAANSAIRDTDFAVETSALVRAGVLARASMGAIGADRARAASVLTLLG
;
A
#
# COMPACT_ATOMS: atom_id res chain seq x y z
N PRO A 1 -33.66 -16.95 -62.50
CA PRO A 1 -32.32 -16.37 -62.32
C PRO A 1 -32.29 -15.26 -61.27
N ILE A 2 -33.34 -14.45 -61.15
CA ILE A 2 -33.47 -13.41 -60.11
C ILE A 2 -33.53 -14.01 -58.70
N ASN A 3 -34.19 -15.13 -58.56
CA ASN A 3 -34.38 -15.80 -57.28
C ASN A 3 -33.08 -16.33 -56.61
N LEU A 4 -32.06 -16.68 -57.41
CA LEU A 4 -30.77 -17.13 -56.93
C LEU A 4 -29.95 -16.00 -56.29
N LEU A 5 -30.01 -14.82 -56.90
CA LEU A 5 -29.36 -13.62 -56.35
C LEU A 5 -30.03 -13.16 -55.05
N ASP A 6 -31.35 -13.15 -55.04
CA ASP A 6 -32.12 -12.79 -53.82
C ASP A 6 -31.92 -13.80 -52.71
N ALA A 7 -31.85 -15.08 -53.01
CA ALA A 7 -31.55 -16.15 -52.03
C ALA A 7 -30.15 -16.01 -51.48
N ASN A 8 -29.14 -15.65 -52.29
CA ASN A 8 -27.77 -15.44 -51.83
C ASN A 8 -27.66 -14.20 -50.93
N ILE A 9 -28.36 -13.11 -51.28
CA ILE A 9 -28.42 -11.89 -50.49
C ILE A 9 -29.09 -12.17 -49.15
N ALA A 10 -30.23 -12.90 -49.16
CA ALA A 10 -30.93 -13.27 -47.93
C ALA A 10 -30.09 -14.16 -47.02
N PHE A 11 -29.37 -15.11 -47.60
CA PHE A 11 -28.46 -15.98 -46.85
C PHE A 11 -27.29 -15.17 -46.24
N SER A 12 -26.71 -14.25 -47.01
CA SER A 12 -25.65 -13.38 -46.52
C SER A 12 -26.12 -12.47 -45.39
N GLN A 13 -27.32 -11.92 -45.52
CA GLN A 13 -27.91 -11.08 -44.45
C GLN A 13 -28.17 -11.87 -43.18
N GLU A 14 -28.68 -13.10 -43.32
CA GLU A 14 -28.91 -13.96 -42.16
C GLU A 14 -27.62 -14.38 -41.48
N SER A 15 -26.59 -14.68 -42.23
CA SER A 15 -25.25 -14.99 -41.70
C SER A 15 -24.68 -13.81 -40.95
N ILE A 16 -24.83 -12.57 -41.47
CA ILE A 16 -24.37 -11.38 -40.81
C ILE A 16 -25.15 -11.09 -39.53
N ARG A 17 -26.48 -11.30 -39.55
CA ARG A 17 -27.32 -11.18 -38.35
C ARG A 17 -26.92 -12.14 -37.27
N ALA A 18 -26.71 -13.43 -37.64
CA ALA A 18 -26.25 -14.44 -36.72
C ALA A 18 -24.89 -14.11 -36.12
N ALA A 19 -23.95 -13.67 -36.93
CA ALA A 19 -22.63 -13.24 -36.49
C ALA A 19 -22.71 -12.04 -35.53
N ARG A 20 -23.52 -11.04 -35.86
CA ARG A 20 -23.75 -9.88 -34.99
C ARG A 20 -24.38 -10.28 -33.64
N SER A 21 -25.34 -11.17 -33.65
CA SER A 21 -25.95 -11.69 -32.45
C SER A 21 -24.93 -12.42 -31.56
N GLN A 22 -24.08 -13.25 -32.17
CA GLN A 22 -23.03 -13.98 -31.49
C GLN A 22 -22.00 -13.04 -30.86
N VAL A 23 -21.57 -12.00 -31.58
CA VAL A 23 -20.69 -10.96 -31.07
C VAL A 23 -21.33 -10.21 -29.90
N SER A 24 -22.61 -9.83 -30.04
CA SER A 24 -23.33 -9.14 -28.97
C SER A 24 -23.45 -9.98 -27.71
N GLN A 25 -23.73 -11.27 -27.83
CA GLN A 25 -23.75 -12.21 -26.70
C GLN A 25 -22.38 -12.35 -26.04
N SER A 26 -21.34 -12.47 -26.84
CA SER A 26 -19.95 -12.56 -26.32
C SER A 26 -19.57 -11.28 -25.57
N ARG A 27 -19.89 -10.13 -26.12
CA ARG A 27 -19.64 -8.83 -25.44
C ARG A 27 -20.44 -8.70 -24.16
N GLY A 28 -21.70 -9.16 -24.16
CA GLY A 28 -22.53 -9.19 -22.95
C GLY A 28 -21.92 -10.07 -21.86
N THR A 29 -21.49 -11.28 -22.23
CA THR A 29 -20.84 -12.22 -21.30
C THR A 29 -19.53 -11.65 -20.74
N LEU A 30 -18.69 -11.09 -21.60
CA LEU A 30 -17.44 -10.45 -21.17
C LEU A 30 -17.69 -9.24 -20.28
N GLY A 31 -18.69 -8.41 -20.63
CA GLY A 31 -19.06 -7.26 -19.82
C GLY A 31 -19.59 -7.65 -18.44
N ALA A 32 -20.42 -8.69 -18.37
CA ALA A 32 -20.90 -9.26 -17.12
C ALA A 32 -19.76 -9.83 -16.28
N PHE A 33 -18.85 -10.56 -16.89
CA PHE A 33 -17.66 -11.08 -16.21
C PHE A 33 -16.78 -9.96 -15.66
N ALA A 34 -16.53 -8.93 -16.46
CA ALA A 34 -15.76 -7.76 -16.01
C ALA A 34 -16.39 -7.08 -14.80
N ARG A 35 -17.70 -6.88 -14.82
CA ARG A 35 -18.42 -6.20 -13.73
C ARG A 35 -18.59 -7.05 -12.49
N ASN A 36 -18.88 -8.34 -12.67
CA ASN A 36 -19.27 -9.21 -11.56
C ASN A 36 -18.09 -9.96 -10.96
N THR A 37 -16.98 -10.07 -11.66
CA THR A 37 -15.81 -10.84 -11.21
C THR A 37 -14.55 -9.98 -11.12
N ILE A 38 -14.20 -9.29 -12.19
CA ILE A 38 -12.94 -8.53 -12.25
C ILE A 38 -12.99 -7.28 -11.37
N GLN A 39 -14.02 -6.46 -11.49
CA GLN A 39 -14.14 -5.23 -10.71
C GLN A 39 -14.20 -5.47 -9.21
N PRO A 40 -15.03 -6.40 -8.69
CA PRO A 40 -15.01 -6.71 -7.26
C PRO A 40 -13.68 -7.27 -6.77
N ALA A 41 -13.02 -8.14 -7.55
CA ALA A 41 -11.71 -8.68 -7.21
C ALA A 41 -10.64 -7.58 -7.17
N TRP A 42 -10.66 -6.68 -8.13
CA TRP A 42 -9.78 -5.51 -8.15
C TRP A 42 -9.98 -4.62 -6.93
N SER A 43 -11.24 -4.31 -6.61
CA SER A 43 -11.58 -3.50 -5.44
C SER A 43 -11.14 -4.16 -4.14
N ALA A 44 -11.37 -5.47 -4.00
CA ALA A 44 -10.95 -6.23 -2.83
C ALA A 44 -9.42 -6.22 -2.67
N ASN A 45 -8.69 -6.43 -3.75
CA ASN A 45 -7.23 -6.38 -3.75
C ASN A 45 -6.69 -5.00 -3.40
N ARG A 46 -7.31 -3.96 -3.91
CA ARG A 46 -6.95 -2.58 -3.60
C ARG A 46 -7.15 -2.25 -2.12
N VAL A 47 -8.29 -2.64 -1.55
CA VAL A 47 -8.57 -2.46 -0.12
C VAL A 47 -7.58 -3.26 0.73
N ALA A 48 -7.30 -4.51 0.36
CA ALA A 48 -6.31 -5.34 1.06
C ALA A 48 -4.90 -4.71 1.01
N PHE A 49 -4.51 -4.18 -0.12
CA PHE A 49 -3.24 -3.46 -0.27
C PHE A 49 -3.18 -2.21 0.62
N GLU A 50 -4.24 -1.39 0.60
CA GLU A 50 -4.34 -0.19 1.43
C GLU A 50 -4.27 -0.53 2.92
N ASN A 51 -4.99 -1.58 3.35
CA ASN A 51 -4.97 -2.04 4.73
C ASN A 51 -3.59 -2.57 5.15
N THR A 52 -2.92 -3.31 4.27
CA THR A 52 -1.57 -3.83 4.52
C THR A 52 -0.55 -2.68 4.60
N ALA A 53 -0.65 -1.71 3.71
CA ALA A 53 0.20 -0.53 3.72
C ALA A 53 -0.01 0.31 5.00
N ALA A 54 -1.26 0.50 5.42
CA ALA A 54 -1.59 1.21 6.66
C ALA A 54 -1.06 0.46 7.90
N ALA A 55 -1.21 -0.86 7.95
CA ALA A 55 -0.68 -1.68 9.04
C ALA A 55 0.86 -1.62 9.09
N ASN A 56 1.52 -1.68 7.94
CA ASN A 56 2.98 -1.56 7.85
C ASN A 56 3.46 -0.18 8.32
N SER A 57 2.77 0.88 7.92
CA SER A 57 3.07 2.24 8.40
C SER A 57 2.89 2.37 9.91
N ALA A 58 1.81 1.83 10.47
CA ALA A 58 1.58 1.86 11.91
C ALA A 58 2.69 1.14 12.70
N ILE A 59 3.17 -0.01 12.21
CA ILE A 59 4.27 -0.74 12.82
C ILE A 59 5.56 0.08 12.74
N ARG A 60 5.88 0.64 11.59
CA ARG A 60 7.07 1.48 11.42
C ARG A 60 7.06 2.72 12.30
N ASP A 61 5.93 3.38 12.39
CA ASP A 61 5.78 4.59 13.20
C ASP A 61 5.94 4.26 14.69
N THR A 62 5.40 3.13 15.13
CA THR A 62 5.56 2.63 16.49
C THR A 62 7.02 2.30 16.80
N ASP A 63 7.71 1.57 15.91
CA ASP A 63 9.12 1.24 16.06
C ASP A 63 10.00 2.49 16.08
N PHE A 64 9.72 3.44 15.20
CA PHE A 64 10.42 4.73 15.16
C PHE A 64 10.23 5.52 16.46
N ALA A 65 9.00 5.57 16.99
CA ALA A 65 8.71 6.26 18.25
C ALA A 65 9.43 5.60 19.44
N VAL A 66 9.45 4.26 19.50
CA VAL A 66 10.17 3.51 20.54
C VAL A 66 11.67 3.77 20.46
N GLU A 67 12.24 3.70 19.27
CA GLU A 67 13.67 3.92 19.04
C GLU A 67 14.09 5.37 19.35
N THR A 68 13.28 6.35 18.95
CA THR A 68 13.51 7.75 19.26
C THR A 68 13.45 8.00 20.77
N SER A 69 12.51 7.41 21.48
CA SER A 69 12.40 7.50 22.93
C SER A 69 13.61 6.89 23.62
N ALA A 70 14.10 5.74 23.14
CA ALA A 70 15.32 5.10 23.67
C ALA A 70 16.55 6.00 23.43
N LEU A 71 16.67 6.61 22.26
CA LEU A 71 17.75 7.51 21.93
C LEU A 71 17.76 8.76 22.84
N VAL A 72 16.61 9.39 23.03
CA VAL A 72 16.47 10.53 23.92
C VAL A 72 16.84 10.17 25.36
N ARG A 73 16.35 9.03 25.84
CA ARG A 73 16.70 8.53 27.19
C ARG A 73 18.18 8.30 27.36
N ALA A 74 18.82 7.66 26.38
CA ALA A 74 20.27 7.44 26.38
C ALA A 74 21.05 8.76 26.39
N GLY A 75 20.58 9.75 25.59
CA GLY A 75 21.17 11.08 25.57
C GLY A 75 21.07 11.82 26.92
N VAL A 76 19.91 11.74 27.56
CA VAL A 76 19.70 12.33 28.90
C VAL A 76 20.60 11.66 29.94
N LEU A 77 20.70 10.32 29.93
CA LEU A 77 21.57 9.58 30.83
C LEU A 77 23.05 9.92 30.61
N ALA A 78 23.49 10.05 29.38
CA ALA A 78 24.85 10.46 29.06
C ALA A 78 25.18 11.88 29.59
N ARG A 79 24.28 12.82 29.39
CA ARG A 79 24.46 14.19 29.91
C ARG A 79 24.45 14.21 31.44
N ALA A 80 23.57 13.48 32.07
CA ALA A 80 23.52 13.38 33.53
C ALA A 80 24.80 12.77 34.08
N SER A 81 25.33 11.73 33.44
CA SER A 81 26.60 11.11 33.83
C SER A 81 27.78 12.06 33.68
N MET A 82 27.84 12.81 32.61
CA MET A 82 28.88 13.84 32.41
C MET A 82 28.78 14.97 33.48
N GLY A 83 27.55 15.37 33.80
CA GLY A 83 27.32 16.33 34.86
C GLY A 83 27.77 15.84 36.23
N ALA A 84 27.49 14.57 36.55
CA ALA A 84 27.95 13.94 37.79
C ALA A 84 29.48 13.86 37.89
N ILE A 85 30.14 13.47 36.79
CA ILE A 85 31.61 13.45 36.71
C ILE A 85 32.20 14.86 36.89
N GLY A 86 31.61 15.85 36.26
CA GLY A 86 32.00 17.23 36.39
C GLY A 86 31.87 17.74 37.83
N ALA A 87 30.79 17.38 38.50
CA ALA A 87 30.58 17.73 39.92
C ALA A 87 31.61 17.05 40.85
N ASP A 88 31.93 15.80 40.62
CA ASP A 88 32.96 15.08 41.37
C ASP A 88 34.35 15.68 41.18
N ARG A 89 34.70 16.08 39.97
CA ARG A 89 35.97 16.79 39.68
C ARG A 89 36.02 18.12 40.37
N ALA A 90 34.93 18.85 40.40
CA ALA A 90 34.84 20.13 41.09
C ALA A 90 35.03 19.98 42.62
N ARG A 91 34.46 18.94 43.21
CA ARG A 91 34.65 18.56 44.62
C ARG A 91 36.12 18.20 44.91
N ALA A 92 36.73 17.37 44.06
CA ALA A 92 38.12 17.01 44.21
C ALA A 92 39.06 18.23 44.15
N ALA A 93 38.79 19.13 43.21
CA ALA A 93 39.51 20.38 43.09
C ALA A 93 39.37 21.27 44.33
N SER A 94 38.15 21.37 44.89
CA SER A 94 37.90 22.11 46.13
C SER A 94 38.63 21.51 47.34
N VAL A 95 38.65 20.21 47.48
CA VAL A 95 39.40 19.51 48.54
C VAL A 95 40.87 19.78 48.41
N LEU A 96 41.43 19.72 47.21
CA LEU A 96 42.84 20.01 46.96
C LEU A 96 43.19 21.47 47.37
N THR A 97 42.31 22.40 47.08
CA THR A 97 42.46 23.81 47.42
C THR A 97 42.47 24.03 48.94
N LEU A 98 41.65 23.28 49.68
CA LEU A 98 41.58 23.32 51.15
C LEU A 98 42.79 22.69 51.80
N LEU A 99 43.42 21.71 51.19
CA LEU A 99 44.56 20.97 51.72
C LEU A 99 45.91 21.65 51.43
N GLY A 100 45.89 22.47 50.41
CA GLY A 100 47.16 23.04 49.96
C GLY A 100 47.26 24.48 49.84
#